data_1a95f948da284b2d94019d2be8ba4d31
#
_entry.id   1a95f948da284b2d94019d2be8ba4d31
#
_cell.length_a   1.000
_cell.length_b   1.000
_cell.length_c   1.000
_cell.angle_alpha   90.00
_cell.angle_beta   90.00
_cell.angle_gamma   90.00
#
_symmetry.space_group_name_H-M   'P 1'
#
loop_
_entity.id
_entity.type
_entity.pdbx_description
1 polymer ?
#
loop_
_entity_poly.entity_id
_entity_poly.type
_entity_poly.pdbx_seq_one_letter_code
_entity_poly.pdbx_strand_id
1 'polypeptide(L)'
;MNQKKIFFDTNVLIYAHDRSSTFHTDSASLLKLVFSRQIKGIIAEQNIIELYRVLTNSVAMKGKSLTPLQATDLIAKTYRSGIFNIVYPDSSTIDKVMELAVSKSIVSAKIFDTRLAALILGTDTDYFATYNVKHFKEIEGLNPLTPPQILATLS
;
A
#
# COMPACT_ATOMS: atom_id res chain seq x y z
N MET A 1 -10.35 -22.62 -1.87
CA MET A 1 -9.40 -22.21 -0.83
C MET A 1 -9.37 -20.70 -0.70
N ASN A 2 -9.39 -20.22 0.52
CA ASN A 2 -9.39 -18.78 0.78
C ASN A 2 -7.99 -18.20 0.58
N GLN A 3 -7.87 -17.37 -0.44
CA GLN A 3 -6.66 -16.59 -0.66
C GLN A 3 -6.52 -15.54 0.43
N LYS A 4 -5.29 -15.34 0.92
CA LYS A 4 -5.01 -14.25 1.85
C LYS A 4 -5.19 -12.91 1.13
N LYS A 5 -5.78 -11.96 1.83
CA LYS A 5 -6.06 -10.61 1.34
C LYS A 5 -5.05 -9.66 1.95
N ILE A 6 -4.24 -9.04 1.12
CA ILE A 6 -3.15 -8.19 1.57
C ILE A 6 -3.33 -6.78 1.01
N PHE A 7 -3.39 -5.83 1.92
CA PHE A 7 -3.43 -4.41 1.57
C PHE A 7 -2.00 -3.89 1.48
N PHE A 8 -1.67 -3.20 0.40
CA PHE A 8 -0.30 -2.74 0.14
C PHE A 8 -0.16 -1.25 0.42
N ASP A 9 0.83 -0.90 1.24
CA ASP A 9 1.25 0.48 1.41
C ASP A 9 2.06 0.92 0.19
N THR A 10 2.08 2.21 -0.08
CA THR A 10 2.80 2.79 -1.23
C THR A 10 4.28 2.44 -1.21
N ASN A 11 4.93 2.44 -0.04
CA ASN A 11 6.37 2.14 0.03
C ASN A 11 6.70 0.75 -0.52
N VAL A 12 5.84 -0.24 -0.30
CA VAL A 12 6.04 -1.60 -0.84
C VAL A 12 5.95 -1.57 -2.37
N LEU A 13 4.99 -0.83 -2.92
CA LEU A 13 4.84 -0.69 -4.37
C LEU A 13 6.06 -0.01 -4.99
N ILE A 14 6.54 1.05 -4.35
CA ILE A 14 7.74 1.79 -4.83
C ILE A 14 8.95 0.86 -4.88
N TYR A 15 9.22 0.14 -3.79
CA TYR A 15 10.38 -0.76 -3.74
C TYR A 15 10.27 -1.93 -4.72
N ALA A 16 9.05 -2.36 -5.01
CA ALA A 16 8.83 -3.40 -6.03
C ALA A 16 9.24 -2.95 -7.44
N HIS A 17 9.29 -1.65 -7.68
CA HIS A 17 9.71 -1.05 -8.96
C HIS A 17 11.12 -0.45 -8.92
N ASP A 18 11.80 -0.46 -7.78
CA ASP A 18 13.14 0.11 -7.61
C ASP A 18 14.16 -0.99 -7.35
N ARG A 19 14.78 -1.49 -8.41
CA ARG A 19 15.79 -2.57 -8.34
C ARG A 19 17.01 -2.21 -7.52
N SER A 20 17.28 -0.92 -7.31
CA SER A 20 18.42 -0.47 -6.51
C SER A 20 18.16 -0.53 -5.01
N SER A 21 16.91 -0.70 -4.59
CA SER A 21 16.54 -0.78 -3.19
C SER A 21 16.90 -2.13 -2.56
N THR A 22 17.38 -2.10 -1.31
CA THR A 22 17.59 -3.30 -0.51
C THR A 22 16.27 -4.04 -0.21
N PHE A 23 15.15 -3.33 -0.34
CA PHE A 23 13.79 -3.89 -0.12
C PHE A 23 13.14 -4.39 -1.39
N HIS A 24 13.84 -4.34 -2.52
CA HIS A 24 13.26 -4.68 -3.83
C HIS A 24 12.82 -6.14 -3.90
N THR A 25 13.71 -7.06 -3.56
CA THR A 25 13.48 -8.50 -3.78
C THR A 25 12.21 -9.00 -3.08
N ASP A 26 12.05 -8.68 -1.80
CA ASP A 26 10.90 -9.12 -1.03
C ASP A 26 9.61 -8.42 -1.45
N SER A 27 9.71 -7.11 -1.74
CA SER A 27 8.55 -6.34 -2.23
C SER A 27 8.07 -6.87 -3.58
N ALA A 28 9.00 -7.12 -4.51
CA ALA A 28 8.67 -7.67 -5.82
C ALA A 28 8.14 -9.10 -5.72
N SER A 29 8.67 -9.90 -4.81
CA SER A 29 8.20 -11.27 -4.59
C SER A 29 6.76 -11.29 -4.09
N LEU A 30 6.44 -10.40 -3.15
CA LEU A 30 5.07 -10.29 -2.65
C LEU A 30 4.10 -9.84 -3.75
N LEU A 31 4.53 -8.89 -4.58
CA LEU A 31 3.75 -8.42 -5.71
C LEU A 31 3.49 -9.54 -6.74
N LYS A 32 4.50 -10.37 -7.00
CA LYS A 32 4.36 -11.52 -7.91
C LYS A 32 3.29 -12.50 -7.47
N LEU A 33 3.09 -12.67 -6.16
CA LEU A 33 2.03 -13.53 -5.64
C LEU A 33 0.64 -12.99 -5.99
N VAL A 34 0.49 -11.68 -6.11
CA VAL A 34 -0.76 -11.08 -6.58
C VAL A 34 -0.99 -11.43 -8.06
N PHE A 35 0.03 -11.23 -8.89
CA PHE A 35 -0.07 -11.52 -10.33
C PHE A 35 -0.31 -13.00 -10.62
N SER A 36 0.27 -13.89 -9.81
CA SER A 36 0.03 -15.34 -9.94
C SER A 36 -1.27 -15.79 -9.27
N ARG A 37 -2.04 -14.87 -8.70
CA ARG A 37 -3.33 -15.11 -8.03
C ARG A 37 -3.23 -16.04 -6.81
N GLN A 38 -2.06 -16.11 -6.19
CA GLN A 38 -1.88 -16.85 -4.94
C GLN A 38 -2.39 -16.06 -3.74
N ILE A 39 -2.36 -14.74 -3.83
CA ILE A 39 -2.95 -13.83 -2.85
C ILE A 39 -3.81 -12.78 -3.57
N LYS A 40 -4.71 -12.15 -2.84
CA LYS A 40 -5.47 -11.01 -3.32
C LYS A 40 -4.77 -9.72 -2.89
N GLY A 41 -4.45 -8.87 -3.85
CA GLY A 41 -3.85 -7.56 -3.59
C GLY A 41 -4.94 -6.49 -3.52
N ILE A 42 -4.84 -5.65 -2.51
CA ILE A 42 -5.75 -4.52 -2.29
C ILE A 42 -4.90 -3.25 -2.15
N ILE A 43 -5.30 -2.19 -2.82
CA ILE A 43 -4.70 -0.86 -2.69
C ILE A 43 -5.80 0.20 -2.60
N ALA A 44 -5.48 1.33 -1.99
CA ALA A 44 -6.35 2.50 -2.00
C ALA A 44 -6.04 3.37 -3.22
N GLU A 45 -7.00 4.18 -3.66
CA GLU A 45 -6.75 5.20 -4.68
C GLU A 45 -5.61 6.14 -4.28
N GLN A 46 -5.48 6.41 -2.98
CA GLN A 46 -4.39 7.21 -2.40
C GLN A 46 -3.02 6.61 -2.75
N ASN A 47 -2.88 5.29 -2.69
CA ASN A 47 -1.62 4.62 -3.03
C ASN A 47 -1.23 4.85 -4.49
N ILE A 48 -2.21 4.90 -5.39
CA ILE A 48 -1.97 5.18 -6.81
C ILE A 48 -1.42 6.59 -6.99
N ILE A 49 -2.02 7.58 -6.33
CA ILE A 49 -1.60 8.97 -6.41
C ILE A 49 -0.20 9.15 -5.83
N GLU A 50 0.06 8.56 -4.68
CA GLU A 50 1.39 8.62 -4.05
C GLU A 50 2.44 7.93 -4.90
N LEU A 51 2.12 6.79 -5.49
CA LEU A 51 3.02 6.07 -6.40
C LEU A 51 3.37 6.94 -7.61
N TYR A 52 2.38 7.57 -8.24
CA TYR A 52 2.62 8.49 -9.35
C TYR A 52 3.59 9.60 -8.95
N ARG A 53 3.36 10.21 -7.79
CA ARG A 53 4.22 11.29 -7.29
C ARG A 53 5.68 10.84 -7.20
N VAL A 54 5.93 9.66 -6.66
CA VAL A 54 7.30 9.14 -6.50
C VAL A 54 7.91 8.74 -7.83
N LEU A 55 7.17 8.02 -8.69
CA LEU A 55 7.67 7.56 -9.99
C LEU A 55 8.10 8.72 -10.90
N THR A 56 7.45 9.87 -10.76
CA THR A 56 7.77 11.07 -11.57
C THR A 56 8.74 12.03 -10.89
N ASN A 57 9.25 11.68 -9.69
CA ASN A 57 10.16 12.53 -8.94
C ASN A 57 11.61 12.09 -9.15
N SER A 58 12.42 12.97 -9.76
CA SER A 58 13.81 12.64 -10.12
C SER A 58 14.70 12.36 -8.90
N VAL A 59 14.46 13.04 -7.77
CA VAL A 59 15.23 12.84 -6.54
C VAL A 59 14.88 11.48 -5.93
N ALA A 60 13.59 11.19 -5.78
CA ALA A 60 13.12 9.95 -5.21
C ALA A 60 13.56 8.73 -6.04
N MET A 61 13.58 8.86 -7.36
CA MET A 61 13.95 7.79 -8.29
C MET A 61 15.42 7.85 -8.72
N LYS A 62 16.23 8.63 -8.02
CA LYS A 62 17.69 8.71 -8.24
C LYS A 62 18.07 9.00 -9.72
N GLY A 63 17.37 9.93 -10.34
CA GLY A 63 17.58 10.31 -11.73
C GLY A 63 16.90 9.41 -12.76
N LYS A 64 16.18 8.37 -12.32
CA LYS A 64 15.49 7.42 -13.19
C LYS A 64 13.98 7.62 -13.15
N SER A 65 13.53 8.87 -13.00
CA SER A 65 12.10 9.19 -12.95
C SER A 65 11.42 8.91 -14.29
N LEU A 66 10.16 8.56 -14.21
CA LEU A 66 9.32 8.36 -15.38
C LEU A 66 8.66 9.67 -15.80
N THR A 67 8.36 9.79 -17.10
CA THR A 67 7.48 10.86 -17.58
C THR A 67 6.05 10.61 -17.10
N PRO A 68 5.18 11.63 -17.10
CA PRO A 68 3.77 11.44 -16.79
C PRO A 68 3.11 10.33 -17.60
N LEU A 69 3.39 10.25 -18.90
CA LEU A 69 2.83 9.20 -19.76
C LEU A 69 3.34 7.81 -19.35
N GLN A 70 4.64 7.68 -19.09
CA GLN A 70 5.24 6.42 -18.67
C GLN A 70 4.67 5.96 -17.30
N ALA A 71 4.56 6.88 -16.35
CA ALA A 71 4.02 6.57 -15.03
C ALA A 71 2.56 6.15 -15.11
N THR A 72 1.74 6.87 -15.86
CA THR A 72 0.32 6.55 -16.07
C THR A 72 0.16 5.17 -16.73
N ASP A 73 0.99 4.88 -17.72
CA ASP A 73 0.96 3.62 -18.45
C ASP A 73 1.33 2.43 -17.54
N LEU A 74 2.38 2.60 -16.74
CA LEU A 74 2.78 1.58 -15.76
C LEU A 74 1.66 1.32 -14.75
N ILE A 75 1.06 2.38 -14.22
CA ILE A 75 -0.02 2.27 -13.25
C ILE A 75 -1.24 1.56 -13.87
N ALA A 76 -1.59 1.92 -15.11
CA ALA A 76 -2.72 1.31 -15.80
C ALA A 76 -2.53 -0.20 -15.99
N LYS A 77 -1.34 -0.59 -16.46
CA LYS A 77 -1.04 -1.99 -16.77
C LYS A 77 -0.85 -2.85 -15.52
N THR A 78 -0.26 -2.29 -14.47
CA THR A 78 0.10 -3.05 -13.27
C THR A 78 -1.03 -3.05 -12.24
N TYR A 79 -1.61 -1.87 -11.95
CA TYR A 79 -2.50 -1.70 -10.80
C TYR A 79 -3.96 -1.52 -11.19
N ARG A 80 -4.26 -1.02 -12.39
CA ARG A 80 -5.62 -0.75 -12.84
C ARG A 80 -6.12 -1.74 -13.90
N SER A 81 -5.45 -2.87 -14.02
CA SER A 81 -5.80 -3.92 -15.00
C SER A 81 -6.83 -4.94 -14.48
N GLY A 82 -7.27 -4.80 -13.24
CA GLY A 82 -8.25 -5.72 -12.63
C GLY A 82 -7.64 -6.78 -11.71
N ILE A 83 -6.32 -6.88 -11.64
CA ILE A 83 -5.62 -7.80 -10.73
C ILE A 83 -5.74 -7.32 -9.27
N PHE A 84 -5.54 -6.01 -9.04
CA PHE A 84 -5.71 -5.40 -7.74
C PHE A 84 -7.14 -4.96 -7.51
N ASN A 85 -7.64 -5.16 -6.29
CA ASN A 85 -8.85 -4.51 -5.84
C ASN A 85 -8.49 -3.10 -5.36
N ILE A 86 -9.07 -2.09 -5.98
CA ILE A 86 -8.83 -0.69 -5.62
C ILE A 86 -10.00 -0.21 -4.76
N VAL A 87 -9.69 0.27 -3.55
CA VAL A 87 -10.71 0.79 -2.63
C VAL A 87 -10.69 2.31 -2.61
N TYR A 88 -11.86 2.88 -2.47
CA TYR A 88 -12.08 4.32 -2.46
C TYR A 88 -12.73 4.72 -1.14
N PRO A 89 -12.45 5.93 -0.63
CA PRO A 89 -13.15 6.42 0.54
C PRO A 89 -14.62 6.70 0.23
N ASP A 90 -15.46 6.51 1.23
CA ASP A 90 -16.85 6.93 1.20
C ASP A 90 -17.15 7.83 2.41
N SER A 91 -18.41 8.17 2.63
CA SER A 91 -18.78 9.04 3.75
C SER A 91 -18.43 8.44 5.11
N SER A 92 -18.46 7.13 5.26
CA SER A 92 -18.10 6.47 6.52
C SER A 92 -16.60 6.52 6.80
N THR A 93 -15.78 6.64 5.78
CA THR A 93 -14.33 6.75 5.92
C THR A 93 -13.93 7.99 6.71
N ILE A 94 -14.51 9.16 6.37
CA ILE A 94 -14.18 10.39 7.08
C ILE A 94 -14.61 10.34 8.56
N ASP A 95 -15.73 9.70 8.85
CA ASP A 95 -16.19 9.52 10.23
C ASP A 95 -15.16 8.71 11.02
N LYS A 96 -14.66 7.64 10.44
CA LYS A 96 -13.63 6.79 11.07
C LYS A 96 -12.30 7.53 11.23
N VAL A 97 -11.89 8.33 10.25
CA VAL A 97 -10.69 9.16 10.34
C VAL A 97 -10.79 10.13 11.52
N MET A 98 -11.92 10.81 11.65
CA MET A 98 -12.13 11.77 12.76
C MET A 98 -12.15 11.06 14.11
N GLU A 99 -12.78 9.91 14.20
CA GLU A 99 -12.79 9.09 15.42
C GLU A 99 -11.36 8.70 15.83
N LEU A 100 -10.56 8.18 14.91
CA LEU A 100 -9.17 7.79 15.16
C LEU A 100 -8.30 9.01 15.51
N ALA A 101 -8.52 10.14 14.84
CA ALA A 101 -7.76 11.36 15.10
C ALA A 101 -7.92 11.82 16.55
N VAL A 102 -9.14 11.74 17.08
CA VAL A 102 -9.41 12.10 18.48
C VAL A 102 -8.84 11.03 19.42
N SER A 103 -9.15 9.76 19.19
CA SER A 103 -8.76 8.67 20.11
C SER A 103 -7.25 8.45 20.19
N LYS A 104 -6.53 8.74 19.10
CA LYS A 104 -5.07 8.56 19.01
C LYS A 104 -4.29 9.88 19.07
N SER A 105 -4.96 11.01 19.27
CA SER A 105 -4.33 12.33 19.32
C SER A 105 -3.48 12.62 18.07
N ILE A 106 -4.04 12.34 16.90
CA ILE A 106 -3.35 12.52 15.63
C ILE A 106 -3.27 14.00 15.29
N VAL A 107 -2.10 14.46 14.90
CA VAL A 107 -1.87 15.86 14.52
C VAL A 107 -1.14 15.94 13.17
N SER A 108 -1.41 17.04 12.44
CA SER A 108 -0.67 17.42 11.24
C SER A 108 -0.70 16.30 10.17
N ALA A 109 0.43 16.08 9.49
CA ALA A 109 0.53 15.18 8.35
C ALA A 109 0.25 13.70 8.67
N LYS A 110 0.30 13.31 9.94
CA LYS A 110 -0.03 11.94 10.35
C LYS A 110 -1.48 11.57 10.04
N ILE A 111 -2.33 12.57 9.77
CA ILE A 111 -3.73 12.32 9.37
C ILE A 111 -3.83 11.51 8.07
N PHE A 112 -2.84 11.59 7.18
CA PHE A 112 -2.85 10.84 5.93
C PHE A 112 -2.63 9.34 6.18
N ASP A 113 -1.77 8.96 7.12
CA ASP A 113 -1.63 7.57 7.56
C ASP A 113 -2.91 7.07 8.23
N THR A 114 -3.55 7.94 9.00
CA THR A 114 -4.83 7.64 9.66
C THR A 114 -5.95 7.42 8.63
N ARG A 115 -5.96 8.20 7.56
CA ARG A 115 -6.91 8.02 6.45
C ARG A 115 -6.73 6.65 5.79
N LEU A 116 -5.48 6.25 5.54
CA LEU A 116 -5.18 4.94 4.98
C LEU A 116 -5.63 3.83 5.93
N ALA A 117 -5.32 3.96 7.22
CA ALA A 117 -5.74 3.01 8.25
C ALA A 117 -7.27 2.86 8.28
N ALA A 118 -8.01 3.95 8.17
CA ALA A 118 -9.48 3.92 8.13
C ALA A 118 -10.00 3.13 6.93
N LEU A 119 -9.38 3.29 5.76
CA LEU A 119 -9.74 2.52 4.57
C LEU A 119 -9.47 1.02 4.76
N ILE A 120 -8.32 0.68 5.36
CA ILE A 120 -7.96 -0.71 5.63
C ILE A 120 -8.97 -1.34 6.59
N LEU A 121 -9.32 -0.63 7.66
CA LEU A 121 -10.29 -1.10 8.65
C LEU A 121 -11.68 -1.33 8.07
N GLY A 122 -12.05 -0.58 7.03
CA GLY A 122 -13.30 -0.75 6.31
C GLY A 122 -13.26 -1.85 5.26
N THR A 123 -12.14 -2.54 5.12
CA THR A 123 -11.91 -3.54 4.08
C THR A 123 -11.57 -4.87 4.74
N ASP A 124 -12.10 -5.97 4.22
CA ASP A 124 -11.75 -7.32 4.71
C ASP A 124 -10.32 -7.63 4.27
N THR A 125 -9.38 -7.54 5.20
CA THR A 125 -7.93 -7.63 4.95
C THR A 125 -7.27 -8.51 6.01
N ASP A 126 -6.43 -9.45 5.57
CA ASP A 126 -5.68 -10.31 6.50
C ASP A 126 -4.42 -9.61 7.01
N TYR A 127 -3.65 -9.01 6.11
CA TYR A 127 -2.41 -8.31 6.47
C TYR A 127 -2.29 -6.97 5.74
N PHE A 128 -1.65 -6.03 6.39
CA PHE A 128 -1.26 -4.75 5.78
C PHE A 128 0.26 -4.77 5.55
N ALA A 129 0.67 -4.85 4.29
CA ALA A 129 2.08 -4.86 3.89
C ALA A 129 2.65 -3.44 3.94
N THR A 130 3.57 -3.20 4.86
CA THR A 130 4.22 -1.88 5.02
C THR A 130 5.60 -2.04 5.64
N TYR A 131 6.52 -1.15 5.26
CA TYR A 131 7.80 -1.05 5.95
C TYR A 131 7.72 -0.09 7.16
N ASN A 132 6.62 0.64 7.31
CA ASN A 132 6.37 1.55 8.43
C ASN A 132 5.52 0.92 9.53
N VAL A 133 5.82 -0.31 9.91
CA VAL A 133 5.03 -1.07 10.89
C VAL A 133 4.81 -0.27 12.18
N LYS A 134 5.82 0.46 12.64
CA LYS A 134 5.75 1.26 13.88
C LYS A 134 4.66 2.33 13.84
N HIS A 135 4.36 2.89 12.66
CA HIS A 135 3.36 3.94 12.51
C HIS A 135 1.92 3.41 12.65
N PHE A 136 1.73 2.11 12.45
CA PHE A 136 0.39 1.52 12.35
C PHE A 136 0.06 0.49 13.42
N LYS A 137 1.06 -0.03 14.13
CA LYS A 137 0.83 -1.16 15.05
C LYS A 137 -0.05 -0.83 16.25
N GLU A 138 -0.20 0.45 16.59
CA GLU A 138 -1.05 0.89 17.70
C GLU A 138 -2.53 1.00 17.32
N ILE A 139 -2.85 0.88 16.04
CA ILE A 139 -4.23 0.95 15.56
C ILE A 139 -4.80 -0.48 15.58
N GLU A 140 -5.78 -0.70 16.45
CA GLU A 140 -6.44 -1.99 16.57
C GLU A 140 -7.14 -2.38 15.27
N GLY A 141 -7.03 -3.67 14.90
CA GLY A 141 -7.64 -4.21 13.70
C GLY A 141 -6.76 -4.15 12.46
N LEU A 142 -5.68 -3.36 12.48
CA LEU A 142 -4.64 -3.45 11.46
C LEU A 142 -3.71 -4.61 11.81
N ASN A 143 -3.18 -5.24 10.80
CA ASN A 143 -2.21 -6.32 10.96
C ASN A 143 -0.97 -5.96 10.15
N PRO A 144 -0.23 -4.89 10.55
CA PRO A 144 0.89 -4.40 9.76
C PRO A 144 2.09 -5.33 9.87
N LEU A 145 2.57 -5.80 8.73
CA LEU A 145 3.76 -6.65 8.62
C LEU A 145 4.61 -6.18 7.44
N THR A 146 5.90 -6.40 7.54
CA THR A 146 6.79 -6.17 6.41
C THR A 146 6.63 -7.28 5.37
N PRO A 147 6.96 -7.03 4.10
CA PRO A 147 6.95 -8.07 3.07
C PRO A 147 7.69 -9.35 3.46
N PRO A 148 8.93 -9.32 4.01
CA PRO A 148 9.58 -10.54 4.47
C PRO A 148 8.76 -11.32 5.50
N GLN A 149 8.14 -10.62 6.45
CA GLN A 149 7.29 -11.24 7.46
C GLN A 149 6.06 -11.91 6.85
N ILE A 150 5.42 -11.24 5.90
CA ILE A 150 4.26 -11.80 5.20
C ILE A 150 4.67 -13.04 4.40
N LEU A 151 5.78 -12.94 3.65
CA LEU A 151 6.28 -14.08 2.85
C LEU A 151 6.56 -15.29 3.73
N ALA A 152 7.15 -15.09 4.92
CA ALA A 152 7.40 -16.16 5.87
C ALA A 152 6.09 -16.79 6.38
N THR A 153 5.05 -15.99 6.56
CA THR A 153 3.74 -16.46 7.02
C THR A 153 3.03 -17.29 5.94
N LEU A 154 3.24 -16.97 4.67
CA LEU A 154 2.60 -17.65 3.53
C LEU A 154 3.28 -18.95 3.12
N SER A 155 4.52 -19.13 3.51
CA SER A 155 5.29 -20.32 3.13
C SER A 155 4.98 -21.53 4.01
#